data_6b93d22786ee04523f874495f82c942f
#
_entry.id   6b93d22786ee04523f874495f82c942f
#
_cell.length_a   1.000
_cell.length_b   1.000
_cell.length_c   1.000
_cell.angle_alpha   90.00
_cell.angle_beta   90.00
_cell.angle_gamma   90.00
#
_symmetry.space_group_name_H-M   'P 1'
#
loop_
_entity.id
_entity.type
_entity.pdbx_description
1 polymer ?
#
loop_
_entity_poly.entity_id
_entity_poly.type
_entity_poly.pdbx_seq_one_letter_code
_entity_poly.pdbx_strand_id
1 'polypeptide(L)'
;MCCLFGIYDYRDSLTASQKRRLISALATASEARGTDATGIAYNSSGRLAIYKRPWPAHLMRFRLPEDTRCIMGHTRMTTQGDEKHNFNNHPFPGMADIPFALAHNGVLYNDKELRREKKLPATKIETDSYVAVQLLEQQDKLGFSAIRRMTETLQGTLTLTILDESDDLYIVRGNNPMTLYHFPRLGLYVYASTEAILKKGLKKGLARAERPVEVELNEGEILRIDRQGRRKVETFNTENLYDSRFLFGWPKLSCGGGDDGYVRELKSIAGAYGYTAKDVDTFLSYGMYPEEIEEIMCCGEV
;
A
#
# COMPACT_ATOMS: atom_id res chain seq x y z
N MET A 1 -0.59 9.69 -6.50
CA MET A 1 -0.69 8.74 -5.35
C MET A 1 0.13 7.49 -5.62
N CYS A 2 0.57 6.79 -4.57
CA CYS A 2 1.29 5.52 -4.72
C CYS A 2 0.31 4.35 -4.92
N CYS A 3 0.82 3.18 -5.31
CA CYS A 3 0.05 1.95 -5.34
C CYS A 3 0.75 0.82 -4.60
N LEU A 4 0.02 0.15 -3.73
CA LEU A 4 0.39 -1.13 -3.15
C LEU A 4 -0.18 -2.24 -4.04
N PHE A 5 0.59 -3.30 -4.26
CA PHE A 5 0.16 -4.49 -4.98
C PHE A 5 0.92 -5.72 -4.49
N GLY A 6 0.37 -6.90 -4.70
CA GLY A 6 1.08 -8.11 -4.32
C GLY A 6 0.30 -9.39 -4.53
N ILE A 7 0.99 -10.49 -4.27
CA ILE A 7 0.44 -11.84 -4.31
C ILE A 7 0.92 -12.65 -3.11
N TYR A 8 0.08 -13.58 -2.66
CA TYR A 8 0.47 -14.60 -1.70
C TYR A 8 -0.03 -15.97 -2.11
N ASP A 9 0.86 -16.77 -2.68
CA ASP A 9 0.62 -18.15 -3.11
C ASP A 9 0.99 -19.12 -1.98
N TYR A 10 0.09 -19.26 -1.00
CA TYR A 10 0.34 -20.09 0.19
C TYR A 10 0.33 -21.59 -0.07
N ARG A 11 -0.20 -22.04 -1.21
CA ARG A 11 -0.15 -23.45 -1.64
C ARG A 11 0.96 -23.76 -2.62
N ASP A 12 1.73 -22.75 -3.04
CA ASP A 12 2.76 -22.87 -4.07
C ASP A 12 2.22 -23.48 -5.38
N SER A 13 1.05 -23.01 -5.78
CA SER A 13 0.31 -23.51 -6.94
C SER A 13 0.78 -22.92 -8.26
N LEU A 14 1.50 -21.80 -8.21
CA LEU A 14 2.03 -21.11 -9.37
C LEU A 14 3.54 -21.36 -9.52
N THR A 15 3.99 -21.60 -10.72
CA THR A 15 5.44 -21.61 -11.01
C THR A 15 6.05 -20.22 -10.84
N ALA A 16 7.37 -20.10 -10.63
CA ALA A 16 8.04 -18.80 -10.57
C ALA A 16 7.81 -17.96 -11.83
N SER A 17 7.68 -18.58 -13.00
CA SER A 17 7.34 -17.89 -14.24
C SER A 17 5.93 -17.28 -14.20
N GLN A 18 4.94 -18.02 -13.66
CA GLN A 18 3.58 -17.51 -13.49
C GLN A 18 3.51 -16.39 -12.44
N LYS A 19 4.18 -16.58 -11.30
CA LYS A 19 4.31 -15.54 -10.26
C LYS A 19 4.93 -14.27 -10.84
N ARG A 20 6.04 -14.40 -11.57
CA ARG A 20 6.71 -13.28 -12.24
C ARG A 20 5.80 -12.57 -13.26
N ARG A 21 5.07 -13.32 -14.09
CA ARG A 21 4.12 -12.76 -15.04
C ARG A 21 3.01 -11.97 -14.32
N LEU A 22 2.44 -12.55 -13.26
CA LEU A 22 1.36 -11.93 -12.50
C LEU A 22 1.84 -10.65 -11.79
N ILE A 23 2.98 -10.71 -11.09
CA ILE A 23 3.52 -9.54 -10.39
C ILE A 23 3.93 -8.42 -11.36
N SER A 24 4.48 -8.77 -12.53
CA SER A 24 4.80 -7.78 -13.57
C SER A 24 3.55 -7.13 -14.15
N ALA A 25 2.46 -7.89 -14.32
CA ALA A 25 1.19 -7.36 -14.80
C ALA A 25 0.53 -6.44 -13.78
N LEU A 26 0.55 -6.79 -12.49
CA LEU A 26 0.06 -5.96 -11.39
C LEU A 26 0.88 -4.67 -11.27
N ALA A 27 2.21 -4.78 -11.26
CA ALA A 27 3.11 -3.63 -11.20
C ALA A 27 2.87 -2.64 -12.36
N THR A 28 2.74 -3.16 -13.59
CA THR A 28 2.47 -2.30 -14.77
C THR A 28 1.06 -1.69 -14.70
N ALA A 29 0.06 -2.40 -14.18
CA ALA A 29 -1.27 -1.83 -13.97
C ALA A 29 -1.24 -0.73 -12.91
N SER A 30 -0.39 -0.86 -11.88
CA SER A 30 -0.21 0.09 -10.79
C SER A 30 0.48 1.40 -11.20
N GLU A 31 1.04 1.49 -12.41
CA GLU A 31 1.59 2.74 -12.96
C GLU A 31 0.53 3.83 -13.13
N ALA A 32 -0.75 3.46 -13.18
CA ALA A 32 -1.84 4.42 -13.13
C ALA A 32 -1.77 5.34 -11.90
N ARG A 33 -1.11 4.90 -10.81
CA ARG A 33 -0.95 5.68 -9.57
C ARG A 33 0.47 6.16 -9.28
N GLY A 34 1.48 5.74 -10.03
CA GLY A 34 2.85 6.20 -9.82
C GLY A 34 3.85 5.49 -10.72
N THR A 35 4.75 6.29 -11.32
CA THR A 35 5.75 5.83 -12.29
C THR A 35 7.18 6.17 -11.90
N ASP A 36 7.41 6.86 -10.78
CA ASP A 36 8.71 7.40 -10.41
C ASP A 36 9.67 6.31 -9.93
N ALA A 37 9.14 5.34 -9.19
CA ALA A 37 9.93 4.20 -8.75
C ALA A 37 9.05 2.97 -8.55
N THR A 38 9.65 1.79 -8.68
CA THR A 38 8.98 0.51 -8.44
C THR A 38 9.85 -0.38 -7.57
N GLY A 39 9.23 -1.07 -6.61
CA GLY A 39 9.91 -2.03 -5.75
C GLY A 39 9.03 -3.19 -5.35
N ILE A 40 9.69 -4.30 -5.04
CA ILE A 40 9.08 -5.49 -4.44
C ILE A 40 9.89 -5.98 -3.25
N ALA A 41 9.23 -6.63 -2.31
CA ALA A 41 9.84 -7.43 -1.27
C ALA A 41 9.27 -8.84 -1.30
N TYR A 42 10.08 -9.83 -1.01
CA TYR A 42 9.72 -11.25 -0.97
C TYR A 42 10.70 -12.04 -0.11
N ASN A 43 10.30 -13.22 0.34
CA ASN A 43 11.19 -14.15 1.02
C ASN A 43 11.66 -15.23 0.05
N SER A 44 12.92 -15.64 0.22
CA SER A 44 13.51 -16.78 -0.45
C SER A 44 14.59 -17.38 0.44
N SER A 45 14.63 -18.72 0.53
CA SER A 45 15.57 -19.47 1.38
C SER A 45 15.61 -18.97 2.83
N GLY A 46 14.43 -18.59 3.36
CA GLY A 46 14.28 -18.08 4.72
C GLY A 46 14.89 -16.70 4.95
N ARG A 47 15.05 -15.90 3.91
CA ARG A 47 15.60 -14.54 4.00
C ARG A 47 14.73 -13.55 3.25
N LEU A 48 14.50 -12.39 3.86
CA LEU A 48 13.83 -11.27 3.25
C LEU A 48 14.72 -10.59 2.21
N ALA A 49 14.20 -10.43 1.00
CA ALA A 49 14.88 -9.75 -0.11
C ALA A 49 14.02 -8.57 -0.60
N ILE A 50 14.68 -7.46 -0.92
CA ILE A 50 14.04 -6.27 -1.48
C ILE A 50 14.75 -5.91 -2.79
N TYR A 51 13.96 -5.76 -3.85
CA TYR A 51 14.41 -5.29 -5.15
C TYR A 51 13.61 -4.07 -5.56
N LYS A 52 14.27 -2.92 -5.69
CA LYS A 52 13.63 -1.64 -6.05
C LYS A 52 14.53 -0.79 -6.94
N ARG A 53 13.93 0.01 -7.81
CA ARG A 53 14.62 0.92 -8.74
C ARG A 53 13.80 2.20 -8.92
N PRO A 54 14.46 3.34 -9.18
CA PRO A 54 13.82 4.58 -9.58
C PRO A 54 13.37 4.51 -11.04
N TRP A 55 12.54 3.54 -11.35
CA TRP A 55 12.04 3.26 -12.70
C TRP A 55 10.56 2.90 -12.66
N PRO A 56 9.80 3.26 -13.72
CA PRO A 56 8.45 2.75 -13.90
C PRO A 56 8.42 1.23 -14.02
N ALA A 57 7.30 0.64 -13.65
CA ALA A 57 7.18 -0.82 -13.51
C ALA A 57 7.38 -1.59 -14.83
N HIS A 58 7.00 -1.02 -15.97
CA HIS A 58 7.18 -1.66 -17.29
C HIS A 58 8.65 -1.85 -17.66
N LEU A 59 9.57 -1.09 -17.06
CA LEU A 59 11.02 -1.24 -17.24
C LEU A 59 11.64 -2.25 -16.27
N MET A 60 10.89 -2.67 -15.23
CA MET A 60 11.40 -3.59 -14.23
C MET A 60 11.53 -5.01 -14.78
N ARG A 61 12.57 -5.71 -14.32
CA ARG A 61 12.81 -7.12 -14.61
C ARG A 61 12.86 -7.89 -13.29
N PHE A 62 11.70 -8.38 -12.85
CA PHE A 62 11.61 -9.17 -11.63
C PHE A 62 12.20 -10.57 -11.84
N ARG A 63 13.16 -10.93 -11.00
CA ARG A 63 13.74 -12.29 -10.94
C ARG A 63 13.29 -12.89 -9.61
N LEU A 64 12.38 -13.84 -9.67
CA LEU A 64 11.81 -14.48 -8.50
C LEU A 64 12.39 -15.89 -8.36
N PRO A 65 12.95 -16.25 -7.22
CA PRO A 65 13.29 -17.63 -6.87
C PRO A 65 12.05 -18.54 -6.87
N GLU A 66 12.24 -19.84 -7.08
CA GLU A 66 11.15 -20.83 -7.15
C GLU A 66 10.39 -20.94 -5.81
N ASP A 67 11.08 -20.81 -4.69
CA ASP A 67 10.55 -20.93 -3.34
C ASP A 67 9.79 -19.69 -2.84
N THR A 68 9.75 -18.62 -3.65
CA THR A 68 9.04 -17.38 -3.29
C THR A 68 7.52 -17.61 -3.26
N ARG A 69 6.88 -17.35 -2.13
CA ARG A 69 5.42 -17.50 -1.94
C ARG A 69 4.68 -16.19 -1.82
N CYS A 70 5.22 -15.27 -1.02
CA CYS A 70 4.65 -13.94 -0.81
C CYS A 70 5.50 -12.89 -1.48
N ILE A 71 4.85 -11.99 -2.22
CA ILE A 71 5.49 -10.85 -2.88
C ILE A 71 4.64 -9.63 -2.59
N MET A 72 5.20 -8.66 -1.89
CA MET A 72 4.60 -7.33 -1.75
C MET A 72 5.29 -6.34 -2.68
N GLY A 73 4.54 -5.42 -3.26
CA GLY A 73 5.04 -4.46 -4.22
C GLY A 73 4.49 -3.05 -4.02
N HIS A 74 5.20 -2.10 -4.61
CA HIS A 74 4.85 -0.69 -4.55
C HIS A 74 5.28 0.03 -5.83
N THR A 75 4.40 0.87 -6.37
CA THR A 75 4.76 1.90 -7.35
C THR A 75 4.61 3.28 -6.72
N ARG A 76 5.60 4.13 -6.92
CA ARG A 76 5.72 5.42 -6.26
C ARG A 76 5.30 6.56 -7.17
N MET A 77 4.51 7.48 -6.64
CA MET A 77 4.42 8.87 -7.06
C MET A 77 5.07 9.70 -5.95
N THR A 78 6.07 10.48 -6.29
CA THR A 78 6.91 11.19 -5.33
C THR A 78 6.17 12.39 -4.75
N THR A 79 5.98 12.37 -3.44
CA THR A 79 5.43 13.50 -2.66
C THR A 79 6.49 14.13 -1.78
N GLN A 80 7.42 13.31 -1.24
CA GLN A 80 8.50 13.76 -0.36
C GLN A 80 9.74 12.88 -0.57
N GLY A 81 10.93 13.51 -0.62
CA GLY A 81 12.22 12.86 -0.88
C GLY A 81 12.46 12.57 -2.37
N ASP A 82 13.70 12.69 -2.85
CA ASP A 82 14.07 12.45 -4.25
C ASP A 82 14.01 10.94 -4.57
N GLU A 83 13.20 10.57 -5.56
CA GLU A 83 13.05 9.19 -6.05
C GLU A 83 14.32 8.62 -6.67
N LYS A 84 15.22 9.45 -7.18
CA LYS A 84 16.51 9.04 -7.75
C LYS A 84 17.40 8.37 -6.70
N HIS A 85 17.23 8.76 -5.45
CA HIS A 85 17.86 8.10 -4.33
C HIS A 85 17.07 6.85 -3.95
N ASN A 86 17.53 5.68 -4.41
CA ASN A 86 16.80 4.42 -4.26
C ASN A 86 16.50 4.04 -2.78
N PHE A 87 17.19 4.62 -1.81
CA PHE A 87 16.88 4.45 -0.40
C PHE A 87 15.58 5.14 0.01
N ASN A 88 15.10 6.16 -0.73
CA ASN A 88 13.82 6.83 -0.54
C ASN A 88 12.62 6.06 -1.09
N ASN A 89 12.86 4.97 -1.85
CA ASN A 89 11.80 4.21 -2.50
C ASN A 89 11.34 3.02 -1.67
N HIS A 90 10.07 2.68 -1.77
CA HIS A 90 9.48 1.50 -1.12
C HIS A 90 9.79 0.20 -1.89
N PRO A 91 9.72 -0.96 -1.22
CA PRO A 91 9.56 -1.16 0.23
C PRO A 91 10.80 -0.77 1.02
N PHE A 92 10.61 -0.38 2.28
CA PHE A 92 11.70 -0.12 3.20
C PHE A 92 12.02 -1.35 4.04
N PRO A 93 13.29 -1.73 4.20
CA PRO A 93 13.69 -2.72 5.19
C PRO A 93 13.57 -2.16 6.61
N GLY A 94 13.21 -3.01 7.54
CA GLY A 94 13.24 -2.74 8.97
C GLY A 94 13.64 -4.02 9.74
N MET A 95 13.98 -3.84 11.02
CA MET A 95 14.37 -4.91 11.94
C MET A 95 13.71 -4.67 13.30
N ALA A 96 12.83 -5.60 13.70
CA ALA A 96 12.35 -5.72 15.06
C ALA A 96 12.99 -6.96 15.71
N ASP A 97 12.24 -7.89 16.26
CA ASP A 97 12.71 -9.25 16.59
C ASP A 97 12.99 -10.09 15.32
N ILE A 98 12.44 -9.70 14.20
CA ILE A 98 12.55 -10.34 12.89
C ILE A 98 12.69 -9.28 11.79
N PRO A 99 13.44 -9.54 10.71
CA PRO A 99 13.48 -8.67 9.54
C PRO A 99 12.09 -8.50 8.93
N PHE A 100 11.77 -7.29 8.49
CA PHE A 100 10.52 -7.00 7.77
C PHE A 100 10.73 -5.98 6.65
N ALA A 101 9.80 -5.95 5.71
CA ALA A 101 9.67 -4.91 4.70
C ALA A 101 8.34 -4.18 4.88
N LEU A 102 8.33 -2.86 4.72
CA LEU A 102 7.13 -2.01 4.82
C LEU A 102 6.98 -1.18 3.55
N ALA A 103 5.75 -1.14 3.03
CA ALA A 103 5.35 -0.20 2.00
C ALA A 103 4.10 0.58 2.44
N HIS A 104 4.02 1.84 2.02
CA HIS A 104 2.99 2.79 2.41
C HIS A 104 2.38 3.45 1.19
N ASN A 105 1.08 3.52 1.15
CA ASN A 105 0.29 4.37 0.28
C ASN A 105 -0.38 5.43 1.15
N GLY A 106 -0.02 6.69 0.94
CA GLY A 106 -0.51 7.83 1.71
C GLY A 106 0.55 8.89 1.96
N VAL A 107 0.21 9.87 2.80
CA VAL A 107 1.08 10.96 3.26
C VAL A 107 0.92 11.13 4.76
N LEU A 108 2.04 11.13 5.48
CA LEU A 108 2.07 11.36 6.92
C LEU A 108 2.44 12.82 7.23
N TYR A 109 1.68 13.47 8.10
CA TYR A 109 1.85 14.89 8.39
C TYR A 109 2.69 15.15 9.64
N ASN A 110 2.80 14.15 10.54
CA ASN A 110 3.49 14.28 11.81
C ASN A 110 4.87 13.60 11.86
N ASP A 111 5.46 13.25 10.71
CA ASP A 111 6.74 12.54 10.62
C ASP A 111 7.88 13.26 11.34
N LYS A 112 7.99 14.59 11.18
CA LYS A 112 9.02 15.42 11.81
C LYS A 112 8.83 15.54 13.32
N GLU A 113 7.59 15.64 13.77
CA GLU A 113 7.23 15.68 15.19
C GLU A 113 7.57 14.34 15.86
N LEU A 114 7.15 13.23 15.26
CA LEU A 114 7.44 11.88 15.76
C LEU A 114 8.94 11.60 15.83
N ARG A 115 9.72 12.00 14.83
CA ARG A 115 11.19 11.86 14.86
C ARG A 115 11.78 12.54 16.09
N ARG A 116 11.31 13.72 16.44
CA ARG A 116 11.78 14.48 17.61
C ARG A 116 11.29 13.86 18.92
N GLU A 117 9.98 13.60 19.04
CA GLU A 117 9.37 13.15 20.29
C GLU A 117 9.78 11.73 20.68
N LYS A 118 9.79 10.82 19.70
CA LYS A 118 10.20 9.43 19.91
C LYS A 118 11.71 9.24 19.86
N LYS A 119 12.49 10.32 19.63
CA LYS A 119 13.96 10.29 19.51
C LYS A 119 14.42 9.22 18.51
N LEU A 120 13.74 9.19 17.35
CA LEU A 120 14.06 8.22 16.32
C LEU A 120 15.47 8.43 15.79
N PRO A 121 16.20 7.34 15.43
CA PRO A 121 17.55 7.44 14.89
C PRO A 121 17.63 8.33 13.65
N ALA A 122 18.73 9.07 13.53
CA ALA A 122 19.01 9.84 12.32
C ALA A 122 19.10 8.92 11.09
N THR A 123 18.54 9.35 9.99
CA THR A 123 18.51 8.60 8.74
C THR A 123 18.70 9.52 7.54
N LYS A 124 19.26 8.96 6.45
CA LYS A 124 19.33 9.63 5.15
C LYS A 124 18.04 9.50 4.34
N ILE A 125 17.08 8.70 4.81
CA ILE A 125 15.79 8.50 4.15
C ILE A 125 14.92 9.71 4.45
N GLU A 126 14.47 10.37 3.38
CA GLU A 126 13.80 11.67 3.44
C GLU A 126 12.27 11.55 3.44
N THR A 127 11.73 10.37 3.12
CA THR A 127 10.29 10.16 3.05
C THR A 127 9.65 10.13 4.44
N ASP A 128 8.45 10.69 4.52
CA ASP A 128 7.58 10.64 5.69
C ASP A 128 7.31 9.20 6.17
N SER A 129 7.06 8.32 5.22
CA SER A 129 6.70 6.90 5.46
C SER A 129 7.75 6.14 6.29
N TYR A 130 9.02 6.55 6.25
CA TYR A 130 10.08 5.81 6.97
C TYR A 130 9.94 5.91 8.49
N VAL A 131 9.20 6.88 9.01
CA VAL A 131 8.91 6.97 10.44
C VAL A 131 8.15 5.74 10.94
N ALA A 132 7.27 5.16 10.11
CA ALA A 132 6.54 3.94 10.46
C ALA A 132 7.49 2.74 10.67
N VAL A 133 8.53 2.62 9.84
CA VAL A 133 9.57 1.60 10.01
C VAL A 133 10.29 1.79 11.34
N GLN A 134 10.78 3.02 11.60
CA GLN A 134 11.52 3.33 12.83
C GLN A 134 10.68 3.12 14.10
N LEU A 135 9.37 3.39 14.05
CA LEU A 135 8.47 3.13 15.16
C LEU A 135 8.28 1.61 15.41
N LEU A 136 8.27 0.79 14.36
CA LEU A 136 8.24 -0.67 14.51
C LEU A 136 9.57 -1.22 15.02
N GLU A 137 10.69 -0.66 14.60
CA GLU A 137 12.04 -1.04 15.09
C GLU A 137 12.23 -0.75 16.58
N GLN A 138 11.48 0.17 17.16
CA GLN A 138 11.46 0.43 18.61
C GLN A 138 10.63 -0.57 19.42
N GLN A 139 9.91 -1.50 18.75
CA GLN A 139 9.12 -2.50 19.42
C GLN A 139 9.91 -3.78 19.65
N ASP A 140 9.66 -4.46 20.77
CA ASP A 140 10.35 -5.72 21.10
C ASP A 140 9.99 -6.87 20.16
N LYS A 141 8.79 -6.80 19.55
CA LYS A 141 8.29 -7.86 18.67
C LYS A 141 7.34 -7.30 17.61
N LEU A 142 7.54 -7.73 16.36
CA LEU A 142 6.61 -7.45 15.27
C LEU A 142 5.32 -8.26 15.47
N GLY A 143 4.17 -7.62 15.28
CA GLY A 143 2.86 -8.25 15.38
C GLY A 143 1.74 -7.23 15.57
N PHE A 144 0.52 -7.70 15.74
CA PHE A 144 -0.67 -6.83 15.83
C PHE A 144 -0.52 -5.68 16.83
N SER A 145 -0.02 -5.95 18.04
CA SER A 145 0.14 -4.93 19.06
C SER A 145 1.13 -3.83 18.68
N ALA A 146 2.27 -4.21 18.06
CA ALA A 146 3.27 -3.27 17.58
C ALA A 146 2.74 -2.44 16.41
N ILE A 147 2.12 -3.12 15.44
CA ILE A 147 1.53 -2.47 14.25
C ILE A 147 0.41 -1.53 14.68
N ARG A 148 -0.49 -1.93 15.57
CA ARG A 148 -1.55 -1.06 16.13
C ARG A 148 -0.96 0.19 16.77
N ARG A 149 -0.02 0.05 17.71
CA ARG A 149 0.60 1.19 18.39
C ARG A 149 1.28 2.15 17.40
N MET A 150 1.99 1.61 16.42
CA MET A 150 2.61 2.40 15.36
C MET A 150 1.54 3.15 14.58
N THR A 151 0.53 2.46 14.06
CA THR A 151 -0.53 3.05 13.21
C THR A 151 -1.32 4.12 13.95
N GLU A 152 -1.71 3.89 15.21
CA GLU A 152 -2.44 4.86 16.06
C GLU A 152 -1.63 6.11 16.42
N THR A 153 -0.30 6.07 16.23
CA THR A 153 0.58 7.22 16.46
C THR A 153 0.72 8.10 15.20
N LEU A 154 0.49 7.53 14.02
CA LEU A 154 0.61 8.23 12.74
C LEU A 154 -0.58 9.14 12.48
N GLN A 155 -0.33 10.31 11.89
CA GLN A 155 -1.35 11.26 11.45
C GLN A 155 -1.24 11.48 9.94
N GLY A 156 -2.36 11.36 9.23
CA GLY A 156 -2.39 11.55 7.79
C GLY A 156 -3.25 10.52 7.07
N THR A 157 -2.95 10.31 5.81
CA THR A 157 -3.56 9.23 5.02
C THR A 157 -2.64 8.02 5.00
N LEU A 158 -3.17 6.82 5.16
CA LEU A 158 -2.37 5.61 5.11
C LEU A 158 -3.16 4.36 4.71
N THR A 159 -2.49 3.50 3.98
CA THR A 159 -2.70 2.05 3.94
C THR A 159 -1.32 1.43 3.82
N LEU A 160 -1.03 0.40 4.60
CA LEU A 160 0.30 -0.19 4.69
C LEU A 160 0.27 -1.67 4.33
N THR A 161 1.38 -2.15 3.77
CA THR A 161 1.68 -3.58 3.72
C THR A 161 3.00 -3.84 4.42
N ILE A 162 3.07 -4.92 5.20
CA ILE A 162 4.27 -5.34 5.92
C ILE A 162 4.45 -6.84 5.67
N LEU A 163 5.62 -7.23 5.22
CA LEU A 163 6.01 -8.63 5.04
C LEU A 163 7.19 -8.92 5.95
N ASP A 164 7.06 -9.89 6.84
CA ASP A 164 8.18 -10.36 7.66
C ASP A 164 8.91 -11.57 7.05
N GLU A 165 10.06 -11.90 7.60
CA GLU A 165 10.89 -13.02 7.14
C GLU A 165 10.25 -14.41 7.36
N SER A 166 9.20 -14.51 8.18
CA SER A 166 8.40 -15.74 8.39
C SER A 166 7.30 -15.96 7.36
N ASP A 167 7.15 -15.09 6.35
CA ASP A 167 6.05 -15.05 5.40
C ASP A 167 4.70 -14.62 6.03
N ASP A 168 4.69 -13.91 7.15
CA ASP A 168 3.49 -13.25 7.62
C ASP A 168 3.30 -11.92 6.84
N LEU A 169 2.21 -11.80 6.10
CA LEU A 169 1.81 -10.58 5.40
C LEU A 169 0.75 -9.86 6.21
N TYR A 170 1.05 -8.63 6.61
CA TYR A 170 0.08 -7.73 7.22
C TYR A 170 -0.38 -6.69 6.21
N ILE A 171 -1.69 -6.44 6.15
CA ILE A 171 -2.31 -5.33 5.44
C ILE A 171 -3.01 -4.47 6.49
N VAL A 172 -2.59 -3.23 6.63
CA VAL A 172 -3.18 -2.24 7.52
C VAL A 172 -4.06 -1.34 6.67
N ARG A 173 -5.36 -1.49 6.77
CA ARG A 173 -6.33 -0.70 6.02
C ARG A 173 -6.67 0.57 6.80
N GLY A 174 -6.03 1.65 6.42
CA GLY A 174 -6.42 2.98 6.86
C GLY A 174 -7.45 3.60 5.91
N ASN A 175 -7.31 4.89 5.66
CA ASN A 175 -8.23 5.67 4.83
C ASN A 175 -7.88 5.70 3.32
N ASN A 176 -6.84 5.02 2.85
CA ASN A 176 -6.57 4.84 1.43
C ASN A 176 -7.07 3.48 0.93
N PRO A 177 -7.54 3.37 -0.32
CA PRO A 177 -8.20 2.17 -0.81
C PRO A 177 -7.27 0.95 -0.87
N MET A 178 -7.87 -0.24 -0.73
CA MET A 178 -7.22 -1.54 -0.90
C MET A 178 -8.26 -2.58 -1.27
N THR A 179 -8.02 -3.32 -2.34
CA THR A 179 -8.84 -4.46 -2.76
C THR A 179 -8.03 -5.73 -2.66
N LEU A 180 -8.61 -6.77 -2.05
CA LEU A 180 -8.00 -8.07 -1.85
C LEU A 180 -8.89 -9.17 -2.39
N TYR A 181 -8.37 -9.99 -3.31
CA TYR A 181 -9.03 -11.16 -3.85
C TYR A 181 -8.38 -12.45 -3.36
N HIS A 182 -9.20 -13.43 -3.05
CA HIS A 182 -8.79 -14.79 -2.71
C HIS A 182 -9.26 -15.78 -3.78
N PHE A 183 -8.36 -16.64 -4.23
CA PHE A 183 -8.60 -17.76 -5.14
C PHE A 183 -8.46 -19.07 -4.35
N PRO A 184 -9.55 -19.60 -3.77
CA PRO A 184 -9.48 -20.70 -2.79
C PRO A 184 -8.88 -22.00 -3.34
N ARG A 185 -9.17 -22.33 -4.60
CA ARG A 185 -8.66 -23.56 -5.24
C ARG A 185 -7.17 -23.48 -5.51
N LEU A 186 -6.69 -22.28 -5.92
CA LEU A 186 -5.27 -22.02 -6.12
C LEU A 186 -4.52 -21.83 -4.80
N GLY A 187 -5.21 -21.44 -3.73
CA GLY A 187 -4.53 -21.03 -2.50
C GLY A 187 -3.75 -19.74 -2.67
N LEU A 188 -4.34 -18.78 -3.38
CA LEU A 188 -3.69 -17.54 -3.79
C LEU A 188 -4.49 -16.32 -3.32
N TYR A 189 -3.82 -15.38 -2.68
CA TYR A 189 -4.32 -14.02 -2.49
C TYR A 189 -3.65 -13.07 -3.48
N VAL A 190 -4.41 -12.12 -3.99
CA VAL A 190 -3.91 -11.04 -4.87
C VAL A 190 -4.53 -9.74 -4.44
N TYR A 191 -3.73 -8.69 -4.31
CA TYR A 191 -4.22 -7.37 -3.90
C TYR A 191 -3.62 -6.24 -4.75
N ALA A 192 -4.36 -5.14 -4.80
CA ALA A 192 -3.89 -3.86 -5.30
C ALA A 192 -4.65 -2.72 -4.61
N SER A 193 -4.14 -1.50 -4.70
CA SER A 193 -4.79 -0.34 -4.07
C SER A 193 -6.19 -0.09 -4.60
N THR A 194 -6.50 -0.39 -5.86
CA THR A 194 -7.88 -0.29 -6.41
C THR A 194 -8.29 -1.57 -7.14
N GLU A 195 -9.60 -1.78 -7.22
CA GLU A 195 -10.17 -2.93 -7.92
C GLU A 195 -9.85 -2.89 -9.43
N ALA A 196 -9.88 -1.71 -10.05
CA ALA A 196 -9.57 -1.53 -11.47
C ALA A 196 -8.12 -1.98 -11.79
N ILE A 197 -7.16 -1.57 -10.98
CA ILE A 197 -5.76 -2.01 -11.09
C ILE A 197 -5.66 -3.52 -10.91
N LEU A 198 -6.32 -4.07 -9.89
CA LEU A 198 -6.32 -5.49 -9.61
C LEU A 198 -6.88 -6.30 -10.78
N LYS A 199 -8.06 -5.93 -11.31
CA LYS A 199 -8.70 -6.57 -12.46
C LYS A 199 -7.82 -6.49 -13.73
N LYS A 200 -7.21 -5.31 -14.00
CA LYS A 200 -6.31 -5.11 -15.13
C LYS A 200 -5.06 -5.99 -15.05
N GLY A 201 -4.46 -6.10 -13.85
CA GLY A 201 -3.32 -6.96 -13.59
C GLY A 201 -3.67 -8.46 -13.74
N LEU A 202 -4.79 -8.89 -13.16
CA LEU A 202 -5.28 -10.27 -13.27
C LEU A 202 -5.59 -10.68 -14.72
N LYS A 203 -6.25 -9.84 -15.49
CA LYS A 203 -6.56 -10.10 -16.92
C LYS A 203 -5.30 -10.45 -17.73
N LYS A 204 -4.18 -9.79 -17.45
CA LYS A 204 -2.90 -10.00 -18.15
C LYS A 204 -2.03 -11.09 -17.50
N GLY A 205 -2.07 -11.19 -16.17
CA GLY A 205 -1.15 -12.01 -15.38
C GLY A 205 -1.67 -13.42 -15.10
N LEU A 206 -2.97 -13.59 -14.88
CA LEU A 206 -3.60 -14.84 -14.44
C LEU A 206 -4.81 -15.21 -15.32
N ALA A 207 -4.56 -15.42 -16.61
CA ALA A 207 -5.61 -15.84 -17.54
C ALA A 207 -6.16 -17.24 -17.16
N ARG A 208 -7.51 -17.40 -17.17
CA ARG A 208 -8.23 -18.66 -16.89
C ARG A 208 -8.19 -19.12 -15.42
N ALA A 209 -8.00 -18.22 -14.46
CA ALA A 209 -8.22 -18.55 -13.05
C ALA A 209 -9.70 -18.78 -12.74
N GLU A 210 -9.96 -19.43 -11.61
CA GLU A 210 -11.30 -19.47 -11.00
C GLU A 210 -11.79 -18.05 -10.70
N ARG A 211 -13.09 -17.89 -10.45
CA ARG A 211 -13.62 -16.62 -9.95
C ARG A 211 -13.06 -16.36 -8.53
N PRO A 212 -12.47 -15.21 -8.29
CA PRO A 212 -12.01 -14.86 -6.95
C PRO A 212 -13.19 -14.60 -6.02
N VAL A 213 -12.93 -14.78 -4.73
CA VAL A 213 -13.77 -14.27 -3.65
C VAL A 213 -13.11 -13.00 -3.14
N GLU A 214 -13.85 -11.91 -3.13
CA GLU A 214 -13.37 -10.68 -2.50
C GLU A 214 -13.25 -10.88 -1.01
N VAL A 215 -12.15 -10.41 -0.44
CA VAL A 215 -11.91 -10.39 1.00
C VAL A 215 -12.16 -8.98 1.46
N GLU A 216 -13.28 -8.78 2.13
CA GLU A 216 -13.63 -7.51 2.72
C GLU A 216 -12.56 -7.08 3.73
N LEU A 217 -12.12 -5.82 3.63
CA LEU A 217 -11.11 -5.22 4.47
C LEU A 217 -11.53 -3.77 4.77
N ASN A 218 -12.05 -3.57 5.98
CA ASN A 218 -12.61 -2.31 6.40
C ASN A 218 -11.53 -1.35 6.91
N GLU A 219 -11.80 -0.06 6.82
CA GLU A 219 -10.97 0.95 7.48
C GLU A 219 -10.85 0.67 8.98
N GLY A 220 -9.65 0.84 9.52
CA GLY A 220 -9.34 0.52 10.91
C GLY A 220 -9.01 -0.95 11.16
N GLU A 221 -8.85 -1.77 10.12
CA GLU A 221 -8.48 -3.17 10.24
C GLU A 221 -7.01 -3.43 9.92
N ILE A 222 -6.42 -4.36 10.67
CA ILE A 222 -5.13 -4.98 10.42
C ILE A 222 -5.40 -6.44 10.09
N LEU A 223 -5.25 -6.82 8.84
CA LEU A 223 -5.32 -8.21 8.40
C LEU A 223 -3.92 -8.83 8.41
N ARG A 224 -3.77 -10.00 9.04
CA ARG A 224 -2.62 -10.87 8.86
C ARG A 224 -3.00 -12.10 8.04
N ILE A 225 -2.19 -12.44 7.06
CA ILE A 225 -2.24 -13.70 6.31
C ILE A 225 -0.95 -14.44 6.63
N ASP A 226 -1.07 -15.63 7.24
CA ASP A 226 0.08 -16.44 7.61
C ASP A 226 0.53 -17.39 6.48
N ARG A 227 1.65 -18.09 6.71
CA ARG A 227 2.25 -19.02 5.74
C ARG A 227 1.31 -20.15 5.30
N GLN A 228 0.25 -20.44 6.04
CA GLN A 228 -0.78 -21.41 5.69
C GLN A 228 -1.98 -20.77 4.97
N GLY A 229 -1.94 -19.46 4.73
CA GLY A 229 -3.05 -18.72 4.13
C GLY A 229 -4.21 -18.43 5.09
N ARG A 230 -4.02 -18.67 6.41
CA ARG A 230 -5.03 -18.37 7.43
C ARG A 230 -5.04 -16.88 7.70
N ARG A 231 -6.23 -16.33 7.84
CA ARG A 231 -6.46 -14.91 8.11
C ARG A 231 -6.75 -14.68 9.57
N LYS A 232 -6.17 -13.61 10.13
CA LYS A 232 -6.56 -13.04 11.41
C LYS A 232 -6.71 -11.54 11.24
N VAL A 233 -7.77 -10.96 11.79
CA VAL A 233 -8.03 -9.52 11.75
C VAL A 233 -8.05 -8.99 13.18
N GLU A 234 -7.45 -7.83 13.38
CA GLU A 234 -7.57 -6.99 14.57
C GLU A 234 -7.81 -5.55 14.13
N THR A 235 -8.33 -4.72 15.04
CA THR A 235 -8.66 -3.33 14.75
C THR A 235 -7.70 -2.36 15.41
N PHE A 236 -7.64 -1.14 14.89
CA PHE A 236 -6.94 0.00 15.47
C PHE A 236 -7.83 1.26 15.44
N ASN A 237 -7.52 2.24 16.27
CA ASN A 237 -8.24 3.51 16.30
C ASN A 237 -7.80 4.40 15.12
N THR A 238 -8.78 4.90 14.34
CA THR A 238 -8.57 5.70 13.13
C THR A 238 -8.66 7.21 13.37
N GLU A 239 -8.90 7.68 14.60
CA GLU A 239 -9.08 9.12 14.89
C GLU A 239 -7.92 10.00 14.41
N ASN A 240 -6.69 9.49 14.44
CA ASN A 240 -5.50 10.18 13.98
C ASN A 240 -5.31 10.16 12.46
N LEU A 241 -6.11 9.40 11.72
CA LEU A 241 -6.08 9.39 10.26
C LEU A 241 -6.78 10.61 9.66
N TYR A 242 -7.57 11.32 10.48
CA TYR A 242 -8.23 12.54 10.10
C TYR A 242 -7.50 13.72 10.73
N ASP A 243 -7.14 14.72 9.93
CA ASP A 243 -6.42 15.90 10.41
C ASP A 243 -7.25 16.64 11.47
N SER A 244 -6.84 16.54 12.73
CA SER A 244 -7.51 17.18 13.88
C SER A 244 -7.63 18.70 13.73
N ARG A 245 -6.83 19.34 12.87
CA ARG A 245 -6.95 20.77 12.56
C ARG A 245 -8.25 21.14 11.88
N PHE A 246 -8.95 20.18 11.26
CA PHE A 246 -10.27 20.37 10.67
C PHE A 246 -11.43 20.16 11.63
N LEU A 247 -11.22 19.46 12.75
CA LEU A 247 -12.26 19.29 13.78
C LEU A 247 -12.54 20.58 14.58
N PHE A 248 -11.62 21.53 14.59
CA PHE A 248 -11.71 22.71 15.46
C PHE A 248 -11.80 24.07 14.74
N GLY A 249 -11.90 24.14 13.40
CA GLY A 249 -11.76 25.43 12.74
C GLY A 249 -12.64 25.78 11.53
N TRP A 250 -13.44 24.86 10.98
CA TRP A 250 -14.34 25.20 9.88
C TRP A 250 -15.74 24.61 10.07
N PRO A 251 -16.81 25.35 9.65
CA PRO A 251 -18.16 24.89 9.80
C PRO A 251 -18.36 23.57 9.03
N LYS A 252 -18.94 22.58 9.71
CA LYS A 252 -19.41 21.34 9.10
C LYS A 252 -20.37 21.67 7.97
N LEU A 253 -19.90 21.57 6.73
CA LEU A 253 -20.81 21.31 5.62
C LEU A 253 -21.14 19.82 5.71
N SER A 254 -22.37 19.55 6.15
CA SER A 254 -22.94 18.23 6.25
C SER A 254 -23.20 17.68 4.85
N CYS A 255 -22.25 16.93 4.31
CA CYS A 255 -22.47 16.00 3.21
C CYS A 255 -21.89 14.67 3.64
N GLY A 256 -22.67 13.60 3.46
CA GLY A 256 -22.42 12.29 4.04
C GLY A 256 -21.03 11.73 3.80
N GLY A 257 -20.51 11.15 4.84
CA GLY A 257 -19.40 10.22 5.01
C GLY A 257 -18.46 10.00 3.83
N GLY A 258 -17.58 10.96 3.56
CA GLY A 258 -16.52 10.80 2.59
C GLY A 258 -15.22 11.31 3.19
N ASP A 259 -14.22 10.52 3.06
CA ASP A 259 -12.86 10.68 3.53
C ASP A 259 -12.20 11.99 3.08
N ASP A 260 -12.24 13.04 3.91
CA ASP A 260 -11.68 14.37 3.62
C ASP A 260 -10.16 14.33 3.33
N GLY A 261 -9.42 13.38 3.89
CA GLY A 261 -7.98 13.21 3.65
C GLY A 261 -7.70 12.70 2.25
N TYR A 262 -8.43 11.70 1.82
CA TYR A 262 -8.30 11.09 0.50
C TYR A 262 -8.73 12.06 -0.62
N VAL A 263 -9.84 12.77 -0.44
CA VAL A 263 -10.29 13.83 -1.36
C VAL A 263 -9.23 14.94 -1.53
N ARG A 264 -8.56 15.30 -0.45
CA ARG A 264 -7.50 16.31 -0.50
C ARG A 264 -6.28 15.81 -1.27
N GLU A 265 -5.90 14.55 -1.08
CA GLU A 265 -4.83 13.91 -1.84
C GLU A 265 -5.18 13.85 -3.32
N LEU A 266 -6.43 13.45 -3.69
CA LEU A 266 -6.93 13.49 -5.06
C LEU A 266 -6.80 14.89 -5.68
N LYS A 267 -7.22 15.93 -4.96
CA LYS A 267 -7.10 17.31 -5.44
C LYS A 267 -5.64 17.74 -5.64
N SER A 268 -4.73 17.28 -4.78
CA SER A 268 -3.31 17.64 -4.87
C SER A 268 -2.62 17.05 -6.10
N ILE A 269 -3.09 15.89 -6.57
CA ILE A 269 -2.52 15.16 -7.71
C ILE A 269 -3.31 15.36 -9.01
N ALA A 270 -4.49 15.96 -8.96
CA ALA A 270 -5.36 16.14 -10.12
C ALA A 270 -4.63 16.72 -11.33
N GLY A 271 -3.74 17.69 -11.11
CA GLY A 271 -2.92 18.30 -12.15
C GLY A 271 -2.02 17.34 -12.92
N ALA A 272 -1.54 16.29 -12.28
CA ALA A 272 -0.69 15.27 -12.92
C ALA A 272 -1.47 14.40 -13.93
N TYR A 273 -2.80 14.37 -13.82
CA TYR A 273 -3.72 13.62 -14.68
C TYR A 273 -4.54 14.52 -15.63
N GLY A 274 -4.20 15.81 -15.71
CA GLY A 274 -4.90 16.76 -16.59
C GLY A 274 -6.22 17.32 -16.03
N TYR A 275 -6.51 17.08 -14.75
CA TYR A 275 -7.67 17.61 -14.04
C TYR A 275 -7.27 18.72 -13.07
N THR A 276 -8.25 19.49 -12.61
CA THR A 276 -8.06 20.52 -11.57
C THR A 276 -8.68 20.06 -10.25
N ALA A 277 -8.28 20.68 -9.14
CA ALA A 277 -8.95 20.45 -7.86
C ALA A 277 -10.47 20.75 -7.92
N LYS A 278 -10.88 21.67 -8.80
CA LYS A 278 -12.28 22.02 -9.03
C LYS A 278 -13.04 20.91 -9.76
N ASP A 279 -12.37 20.17 -10.64
CA ASP A 279 -12.99 19.03 -11.32
C ASP A 279 -13.31 17.92 -10.30
N VAL A 280 -12.40 17.67 -9.35
CA VAL A 280 -12.65 16.75 -8.24
C VAL A 280 -13.86 17.18 -7.41
N ASP A 281 -13.97 18.48 -7.07
CA ASP A 281 -15.14 19.00 -6.36
C ASP A 281 -16.43 18.83 -7.18
N THR A 282 -16.35 19.00 -8.48
CA THR A 282 -17.49 18.82 -9.38
C THR A 282 -17.96 17.37 -9.40
N PHE A 283 -17.04 16.41 -9.53
CA PHE A 283 -17.37 14.98 -9.49
C PHE A 283 -18.00 14.58 -8.14
N LEU A 284 -17.44 15.04 -7.04
CA LEU A 284 -18.04 14.84 -5.72
C LEU A 284 -19.44 15.42 -5.60
N SER A 285 -19.69 16.60 -6.20
CA SER A 285 -21.01 17.24 -6.19
C SER A 285 -22.06 16.46 -6.97
N TYR A 286 -21.64 15.63 -7.93
CA TYR A 286 -22.50 14.69 -8.65
C TYR A 286 -22.71 13.36 -7.90
N GLY A 287 -22.18 13.24 -6.68
CA GLY A 287 -22.38 12.07 -5.82
C GLY A 287 -21.42 10.92 -6.11
N MET A 288 -20.34 11.17 -6.86
CA MET A 288 -19.31 10.17 -7.10
C MET A 288 -18.46 9.97 -5.86
N TYR A 289 -18.07 8.71 -5.62
CA TYR A 289 -17.14 8.38 -4.54
C TYR A 289 -15.70 8.76 -4.92
N PRO A 290 -14.83 9.09 -3.93
CA PRO A 290 -13.44 9.46 -4.20
C PRO A 290 -12.67 8.41 -5.01
N GLU A 291 -12.94 7.12 -4.80
CA GLU A 291 -12.34 6.00 -5.52
C GLU A 291 -12.71 5.99 -7.00
N GLU A 292 -13.98 6.31 -7.31
CA GLU A 292 -14.47 6.40 -8.70
C GLU A 292 -13.82 7.59 -9.42
N ILE A 293 -13.65 8.72 -8.70
CA ILE A 293 -12.97 9.90 -9.24
C ILE A 293 -11.51 9.57 -9.56
N GLU A 294 -10.85 8.83 -8.68
CA GLU A 294 -9.48 8.36 -8.94
C GLU A 294 -9.41 7.46 -10.17
N GLU A 295 -10.36 6.54 -10.31
CA GLU A 295 -10.42 5.65 -11.48
C GLU A 295 -10.57 6.45 -12.78
N ILE A 296 -11.44 7.45 -12.80
CA ILE A 296 -11.63 8.35 -13.95
C ILE A 296 -10.32 9.09 -14.25
N MET A 297 -9.70 9.68 -13.25
CA MET A 297 -8.46 10.43 -13.42
C MET A 297 -7.32 9.55 -13.94
N CYS A 298 -7.18 8.34 -13.41
CA CYS A 298 -6.07 7.44 -13.75
C CYS A 298 -6.29 6.63 -15.02
N CYS A 299 -7.53 6.30 -15.37
CA CYS A 299 -7.86 5.39 -16.47
C CYS A 299 -8.42 6.10 -17.69
N GLY A 300 -8.87 7.35 -17.56
CA GLY A 300 -9.35 8.18 -18.69
C GLY A 300 -10.62 7.65 -19.38
N GLU A 301 -11.40 6.79 -18.69
CA GLU A 301 -12.68 6.28 -19.19
C GLU A 301 -13.82 6.98 -18.45
N VAL A 302 -14.56 7.81 -19.19
CA VAL A 302 -15.90 8.29 -18.85
C VAL A 302 -16.92 7.36 -19.49
#